data_4766fe43c0ffd06281e387c9a5db3306
#
_entry.id   4766fe43c0ffd06281e387c9a5db3306
#
_cell.length_a   1.000
_cell.length_b   1.000
_cell.length_c   1.000
_cell.angle_alpha   90.00
_cell.angle_beta   90.00
_cell.angle_gamma   90.00
#
_symmetry.space_group_name_H-M   'P 1'
#
loop_
_entity.id
_entity.type
_entity.pdbx_description
1 polymer ?
#
loop_
_entity_poly.entity_id
_entity_poly.type
_entity_poly.pdbx_seq_one_letter_code
_entity_poly.pdbx_strand_id
1 'polypeptide(L)'
;MNKLGLITILALAACQPDTKNLERKVDELNKKLDQVLAQGGRGGGAGAAQPQRRAEPDRAKTYAVAVDGDSFDGPADAKVTLVKAYDYACPYCEKVRDTMDELRKKYGNDLRVVYKQFVVHPQVATSGALAFCAASKQQKGHEMDVNLWDKGFKNRQFDKDADGGKKCWEVDAGCPIVVGYATELNLNIDKFKSDMKDCQANISKDMKDLQALGVGATPSFFVNGRFLSGAMPVDNFSALIDVERE
;
A
#
# COMPACT_ATOMS: atom_id res chain seq x y z
N MET A 1 -44.98 -61.31 -35.26
CA MET A 1 -45.79 -60.48 -34.36
C MET A 1 -44.81 -59.36 -33.83
N ASN A 2 -44.83 -58.25 -34.53
CA ASN A 2 -43.96 -57.11 -34.25
C ASN A 2 -44.59 -56.21 -33.18
N LYS A 3 -43.86 -55.89 -32.11
CA LYS A 3 -44.21 -54.81 -31.20
C LYS A 3 -43.25 -53.65 -31.43
N LEU A 4 -43.75 -52.62 -32.10
CA LEU A 4 -43.06 -51.30 -32.18
C LEU A 4 -43.12 -50.65 -30.79
N GLY A 5 -41.96 -50.35 -30.23
CA GLY A 5 -41.78 -49.48 -29.05
C GLY A 5 -41.75 -48.00 -29.45
N LEU A 6 -42.73 -47.27 -28.94
CA LEU A 6 -42.81 -45.79 -29.12
C LEU A 6 -41.83 -45.12 -28.20
N ILE A 7 -40.79 -44.50 -28.75
CA ILE A 7 -39.85 -43.69 -28.00
C ILE A 7 -40.41 -42.26 -27.89
N THR A 8 -40.85 -41.90 -26.69
CA THR A 8 -41.29 -40.55 -26.36
C THR A 8 -40.04 -39.65 -26.12
N ILE A 9 -39.77 -38.74 -27.01
CA ILE A 9 -38.73 -37.74 -26.86
C ILE A 9 -39.29 -36.64 -25.96
N LEU A 10 -38.80 -36.52 -24.74
CA LEU A 10 -39.05 -35.40 -23.84
C LEU A 10 -38.22 -34.20 -24.30
N ALA A 11 -38.88 -33.20 -24.87
CA ALA A 11 -38.24 -31.93 -25.19
C ALA A 11 -37.97 -31.14 -23.90
N LEU A 12 -36.71 -31.04 -23.47
CA LEU A 12 -36.26 -30.12 -22.44
C LEU A 12 -36.30 -28.70 -23.03
N ALA A 13 -37.31 -27.93 -22.66
CA ALA A 13 -37.34 -26.50 -22.90
C ALA A 13 -36.26 -25.86 -22.01
N ALA A 14 -35.07 -25.61 -22.56
CA ALA A 14 -34.02 -24.81 -21.93
C ALA A 14 -34.52 -23.36 -21.82
N CYS A 15 -34.68 -22.85 -20.59
CA CYS A 15 -34.82 -21.43 -20.33
C CYS A 15 -33.56 -20.72 -20.84
N GLN A 16 -33.63 -20.16 -22.03
CA GLN A 16 -32.59 -19.22 -22.48
C GLN A 16 -32.79 -17.93 -21.70
N PRO A 17 -31.74 -17.41 -21.02
CA PRO A 17 -31.82 -16.09 -20.41
C PRO A 17 -32.11 -15.06 -21.50
N ASP A 18 -32.97 -14.09 -21.19
CA ASP A 18 -33.38 -13.03 -22.13
C ASP A 18 -32.21 -12.05 -22.39
N THR A 19 -31.25 -12.51 -23.22
CA THR A 19 -30.06 -11.75 -23.61
C THR A 19 -30.42 -10.48 -24.37
N LYS A 20 -31.54 -10.45 -25.12
CA LYS A 20 -32.02 -9.28 -25.85
C LYS A 20 -32.37 -8.09 -24.96
N ASN A 21 -32.89 -8.36 -23.75
CA ASN A 21 -33.19 -7.31 -22.80
C ASN A 21 -31.90 -6.71 -22.19
N LEU A 22 -30.89 -7.56 -21.97
CA LEU A 22 -29.59 -7.14 -21.46
C LEU A 22 -28.84 -6.32 -22.54
N GLU A 23 -28.80 -6.79 -23.78
CA GLU A 23 -28.19 -6.08 -24.91
C GLU A 23 -28.81 -4.68 -25.09
N ARG A 24 -30.14 -4.58 -25.06
CA ARG A 24 -30.85 -3.28 -25.16
C ARG A 24 -30.47 -2.33 -24.02
N LYS A 25 -30.32 -2.82 -22.78
CA LYS A 25 -29.90 -2.00 -21.63
C LYS A 25 -28.45 -1.54 -21.76
N VAL A 26 -27.57 -2.37 -22.29
CA VAL A 26 -26.18 -2.01 -22.57
C VAL A 26 -26.12 -0.92 -23.65
N ASP A 27 -26.90 -1.05 -24.73
CA ASP A 27 -26.95 -0.04 -25.79
C ASP A 27 -27.53 1.30 -25.28
N GLU A 28 -28.54 1.26 -24.41
CA GLU A 28 -29.08 2.46 -23.78
C GLU A 28 -28.07 3.16 -22.84
N LEU A 29 -27.30 2.37 -22.07
CA LEU A 29 -26.22 2.90 -21.24
C LEU A 29 -25.10 3.52 -22.05
N ASN A 30 -24.70 2.86 -23.13
CA ASN A 30 -23.67 3.39 -24.04
C ASN A 30 -24.13 4.70 -24.68
N LYS A 31 -25.39 4.80 -25.14
CA LYS A 31 -25.95 6.07 -25.66
C LYS A 31 -25.98 7.18 -24.62
N LYS A 32 -26.31 6.87 -23.37
CA LYS A 32 -26.28 7.87 -22.27
C LYS A 32 -24.84 8.30 -21.97
N LEU A 33 -23.89 7.39 -22.00
CA LEU A 33 -22.47 7.69 -21.82
C LEU A 33 -21.97 8.63 -22.95
N ASP A 34 -22.28 8.32 -24.19
CA ASP A 34 -21.91 9.16 -25.34
C ASP A 34 -22.55 10.57 -25.25
N GLN A 35 -23.80 10.67 -24.77
CA GLN A 35 -24.44 11.96 -24.53
C GLN A 35 -23.76 12.77 -23.43
N VAL A 36 -23.35 12.14 -22.33
CA VAL A 36 -22.60 12.81 -21.23
C VAL A 36 -21.23 13.27 -21.72
N LEU A 37 -20.53 12.43 -22.49
CA LEU A 37 -19.25 12.80 -23.09
C LEU A 37 -19.38 13.95 -24.10
N ALA A 38 -20.45 13.96 -24.91
CA ALA A 38 -20.71 15.03 -25.88
C ALA A 38 -21.14 16.36 -25.21
N GLN A 39 -21.84 16.30 -24.07
CA GLN A 39 -22.23 17.49 -23.30
C GLN A 39 -21.07 18.05 -22.46
N GLY A 40 -20.15 17.18 -21.99
CA GLY A 40 -18.92 17.61 -21.30
C GLY A 40 -17.93 18.38 -22.17
N GLY A 41 -18.08 18.31 -23.50
CA GLY A 41 -17.20 18.99 -24.45
C GLY A 41 -17.54 20.45 -24.78
N ARG A 42 -18.62 21.03 -24.23
CA ARG A 42 -19.09 22.40 -24.59
C ARG A 42 -18.99 23.46 -23.48
N GLY A 43 -18.30 23.18 -22.40
CA GLY A 43 -17.93 24.18 -21.40
C GLY A 43 -16.50 24.64 -21.63
N GLY A 44 -16.31 25.70 -22.43
CA GLY A 44 -15.01 26.38 -22.53
C GLY A 44 -14.60 26.96 -21.19
N GLY A 45 -13.88 26.23 -20.39
CA GLY A 45 -13.18 26.67 -19.20
C GLY A 45 -11.72 26.24 -19.35
N ALA A 46 -10.80 27.20 -19.14
CA ALA A 46 -9.35 27.03 -19.21
C ALA A 46 -8.93 25.66 -18.70
N GLY A 47 -8.15 24.95 -19.50
CA GLY A 47 -7.70 23.58 -19.23
C GLY A 47 -7.24 23.44 -17.79
N ALA A 48 -8.02 22.74 -16.99
CA ALA A 48 -7.50 22.14 -15.77
C ALA A 48 -6.39 21.20 -16.23
N ALA A 49 -5.15 21.64 -16.13
CA ALA A 49 -4.00 20.80 -16.37
C ALA A 49 -4.24 19.53 -15.53
N GLN A 50 -4.42 18.40 -16.18
CA GLN A 50 -4.36 17.11 -15.49
C GLN A 50 -3.10 17.20 -14.63
N PRO A 51 -3.17 16.90 -13.31
CA PRO A 51 -1.98 16.92 -12.50
C PRO A 51 -0.97 16.02 -13.20
N GLN A 52 0.07 16.64 -13.76
CA GLN A 52 1.12 15.90 -14.45
C GLN A 52 1.62 14.87 -13.45
N ARG A 53 1.37 13.59 -13.71
CA ARG A 53 2.00 12.51 -12.94
C ARG A 53 3.50 12.82 -13.01
N ARG A 54 4.08 13.15 -11.87
CA ARG A 54 5.53 13.33 -11.80
C ARG A 54 6.13 12.06 -12.40
N ALA A 55 7.11 12.23 -13.30
CA ALA A 55 7.79 11.08 -13.86
C ALA A 55 8.38 10.26 -12.70
N GLU A 56 8.16 8.95 -12.73
CA GLU A 56 8.83 8.04 -11.77
C GLU A 56 10.35 8.22 -11.84
N PRO A 57 11.08 7.88 -10.76
CA PRO A 57 12.52 7.87 -10.78
C PRO A 57 13.06 7.01 -11.94
N ASP A 58 14.09 7.50 -12.61
CA ASP A 58 14.74 6.77 -13.70
C ASP A 58 15.46 5.53 -13.17
N ARG A 59 15.06 4.36 -13.63
CA ARG A 59 15.61 3.07 -13.17
C ARG A 59 17.08 2.84 -13.54
N ALA A 60 17.60 3.58 -14.51
CA ALA A 60 19.01 3.52 -14.91
C ALA A 60 19.92 4.35 -14.00
N LYS A 61 19.35 5.19 -13.14
CA LYS A 61 20.10 6.07 -12.24
C LYS A 61 20.19 5.49 -10.83
N THR A 62 21.23 5.88 -10.11
CA THR A 62 21.39 5.65 -8.68
C THR A 62 21.07 6.93 -7.93
N TYR A 63 20.23 6.85 -6.92
CA TYR A 63 19.77 7.97 -6.10
C TYR A 63 20.37 7.90 -4.71
N ALA A 64 20.77 9.04 -4.16
CA ALA A 64 21.10 9.14 -2.75
C ALA A 64 19.80 9.23 -1.94
N VAL A 65 19.43 8.13 -1.30
CA VAL A 65 18.25 8.05 -0.43
C VAL A 65 18.71 8.24 1.01
N ALA A 66 18.28 9.32 1.66
CA ALA A 66 18.59 9.54 3.08
C ALA A 66 17.87 8.45 3.92
N VAL A 67 18.62 7.80 4.82
CA VAL A 67 18.13 6.73 5.70
C VAL A 67 18.45 6.94 7.17
N ASP A 68 19.03 8.11 7.50
CA ASP A 68 19.42 8.45 8.86
C ASP A 68 18.21 8.63 9.77
N GLY A 69 18.18 7.89 10.87
CA GLY A 69 17.10 7.92 11.84
C GLY A 69 15.87 7.09 11.47
N ASP A 70 15.88 6.42 10.33
CA ASP A 70 14.80 5.52 9.92
C ASP A 70 14.92 4.16 10.61
N SER A 71 13.77 3.52 10.83
CA SER A 71 13.71 2.15 11.32
C SER A 71 14.12 1.17 10.24
N PHE A 72 14.84 0.11 10.63
CA PHE A 72 15.28 -0.91 9.69
C PHE A 72 15.33 -2.30 10.33
N ASP A 73 15.28 -3.32 9.50
CA ASP A 73 15.55 -4.72 9.84
C ASP A 73 16.86 -5.16 9.17
N GLY A 74 17.58 -6.07 9.80
CA GLY A 74 18.87 -6.58 9.34
C GLY A 74 20.06 -5.80 9.92
N PRO A 75 21.30 -6.19 9.58
CA PRO A 75 22.50 -5.53 10.10
C PRO A 75 22.65 -4.10 9.56
N ALA A 76 23.13 -3.19 10.41
CA ALA A 76 23.37 -1.79 10.01
C ALA A 76 24.47 -1.66 8.94
N ASP A 77 25.40 -2.60 8.90
CA ASP A 77 26.53 -2.70 7.98
C ASP A 77 26.31 -3.69 6.82
N ALA A 78 25.05 -4.09 6.58
CA ALA A 78 24.72 -4.94 5.44
C ALA A 78 25.19 -4.33 4.11
N LYS A 79 25.71 -5.18 3.21
CA LYS A 79 26.19 -4.76 1.88
C LYS A 79 25.12 -4.08 1.05
N VAL A 80 23.87 -4.53 1.16
CA VAL A 80 22.75 -3.99 0.40
C VAL A 80 21.71 -3.37 1.33
N THR A 81 21.38 -2.12 1.05
CA THR A 81 20.26 -1.40 1.69
C THR A 81 19.08 -1.34 0.73
N LEU A 82 17.97 -1.99 1.11
CA LEU A 82 16.69 -1.88 0.44
C LEU A 82 15.81 -0.91 1.20
N VAL A 83 15.56 0.27 0.63
CA VAL A 83 14.60 1.23 1.17
C VAL A 83 13.21 0.88 0.64
N LYS A 84 12.24 0.71 1.54
CA LYS A 84 10.84 0.42 1.23
C LYS A 84 9.97 1.63 1.56
N ALA A 85 9.42 2.30 0.53
CA ALA A 85 8.41 3.34 0.66
C ALA A 85 7.01 2.70 0.60
N TYR A 86 6.21 2.85 1.65
CA TYR A 86 4.95 2.10 1.77
C TYR A 86 3.88 2.83 2.57
N ASP A 87 2.64 2.30 2.49
CA ASP A 87 1.44 2.81 3.14
C ASP A 87 0.61 1.64 3.67
N TYR A 88 0.19 1.69 4.91
CA TYR A 88 -0.55 0.60 5.57
C TYR A 88 -1.98 0.38 5.04
N ALA A 89 -2.51 1.27 4.22
CA ALA A 89 -3.80 1.06 3.54
C ALA A 89 -3.65 0.61 2.07
N CYS A 90 -2.41 0.46 1.58
CA CYS A 90 -2.14 0.09 0.19
C CYS A 90 -2.17 -1.44 -0.01
N PRO A 91 -3.07 -1.98 -0.86
CA PRO A 91 -3.16 -3.42 -1.10
C PRO A 91 -1.90 -4.03 -1.74
N TYR A 92 -1.20 -3.25 -2.56
CA TYR A 92 0.05 -3.70 -3.17
C TYR A 92 1.21 -3.73 -2.17
N CYS A 93 1.16 -2.90 -1.12
CA CYS A 93 2.13 -2.97 -0.02
C CYS A 93 1.91 -4.22 0.83
N GLU A 94 0.67 -4.63 1.03
CA GLU A 94 0.35 -5.91 1.66
C GLU A 94 0.84 -7.08 0.81
N LYS A 95 0.52 -7.09 -0.48
CA LYS A 95 0.88 -8.16 -1.41
C LYS A 95 2.39 -8.42 -1.49
N VAL A 96 3.23 -7.42 -1.32
CA VAL A 96 4.69 -7.55 -1.42
C VAL A 96 5.35 -8.07 -0.13
N ARG A 97 4.61 -8.29 0.95
CA ARG A 97 5.15 -8.73 2.24
C ARG A 97 5.86 -10.07 2.13
N ASP A 98 5.23 -11.06 1.50
CA ASP A 98 5.82 -12.39 1.30
C ASP A 98 7.14 -12.29 0.52
N THR A 99 7.19 -11.45 -0.51
CA THR A 99 8.43 -11.16 -1.25
C THR A 99 9.53 -10.58 -0.33
N MET A 100 9.20 -9.65 0.57
CA MET A 100 10.15 -9.09 1.53
C MET A 100 10.67 -10.15 2.50
N ASP A 101 9.82 -11.06 2.95
CA ASP A 101 10.20 -12.16 3.83
C ASP A 101 11.10 -13.18 3.13
N GLU A 102 10.83 -13.50 1.87
CA GLU A 102 11.68 -14.34 1.04
C GLU A 102 13.06 -13.71 0.83
N LEU A 103 13.12 -12.41 0.55
CA LEU A 103 14.39 -11.68 0.39
C LEU A 103 15.21 -11.67 1.69
N ARG A 104 14.58 -11.43 2.85
CA ARG A 104 15.27 -11.51 4.15
C ARG A 104 15.84 -12.91 4.41
N LYS A 105 15.08 -13.97 4.11
CA LYS A 105 15.54 -15.36 4.24
C LYS A 105 16.69 -15.67 3.29
N LYS A 106 16.60 -15.19 2.03
CA LYS A 106 17.59 -15.46 0.99
C LYS A 106 18.94 -14.77 1.25
N TYR A 107 18.90 -13.52 1.66
CA TYR A 107 20.10 -12.68 1.76
C TYR A 107 20.64 -12.50 3.19
N GLY A 108 19.82 -12.78 4.19
CA GLY A 108 20.26 -12.77 5.59
C GLY A 108 21.01 -11.50 5.99
N ASN A 109 22.23 -11.64 6.42
CA ASN A 109 23.07 -10.54 6.90
C ASN A 109 23.58 -9.61 5.78
N ASP A 110 23.44 -9.97 4.51
CA ASP A 110 23.81 -9.11 3.39
C ASP A 110 22.75 -8.04 3.08
N LEU A 111 21.54 -8.15 3.66
CA LEU A 111 20.41 -7.27 3.38
C LEU A 111 19.92 -6.52 4.61
N ARG A 112 19.87 -5.18 4.51
CA ARG A 112 19.18 -4.29 5.42
C ARG A 112 17.94 -3.72 4.73
N VAL A 113 16.77 -3.83 5.37
CA VAL A 113 15.51 -3.24 4.88
C VAL A 113 15.18 -2.01 5.72
N VAL A 114 15.19 -0.84 5.11
CA VAL A 114 14.85 0.44 5.73
C VAL A 114 13.41 0.82 5.41
N TYR A 115 12.67 1.27 6.40
CA TYR A 115 11.24 1.57 6.31
C TYR A 115 10.99 3.07 6.22
N LYS A 116 10.42 3.52 5.09
CA LYS A 116 9.99 4.91 4.91
C LYS A 116 8.49 4.99 4.70
N GLN A 117 7.84 5.83 5.50
CA GLN A 117 6.39 6.01 5.41
C GLN A 117 6.05 6.96 4.26
N PHE A 118 5.38 6.43 3.23
CA PHE A 118 4.85 7.22 2.12
C PHE A 118 3.32 7.15 2.11
N VAL A 119 2.69 7.94 2.97
CA VAL A 119 1.25 7.88 3.27
C VAL A 119 0.45 8.49 2.12
N VAL A 120 -0.14 7.64 1.27
CA VAL A 120 -1.01 8.04 0.15
C VAL A 120 -2.50 7.94 0.51
N HIS A 121 -2.84 7.30 1.63
CA HIS A 121 -4.20 7.20 2.17
C HIS A 121 -4.28 7.80 3.59
N PRO A 122 -4.13 9.12 3.74
CA PRO A 122 -3.91 9.75 5.05
C PRO A 122 -5.05 9.54 6.04
N GLN A 123 -6.30 9.37 5.58
CA GLN A 123 -7.46 9.15 6.45
C GLN A 123 -7.45 7.80 7.15
N VAL A 124 -6.67 6.85 6.64
CA VAL A 124 -6.65 5.45 7.12
C VAL A 124 -5.27 5.07 7.64
N ALA A 125 -4.21 5.38 6.90
CA ALA A 125 -2.86 4.85 7.15
C ALA A 125 -2.03 5.68 8.14
N THR A 126 -2.40 6.96 8.41
CA THR A 126 -1.55 7.85 9.23
C THR A 126 -1.37 7.33 10.65
N SER A 127 -2.43 6.88 11.32
CA SER A 127 -2.32 6.32 12.66
C SER A 127 -1.40 5.09 12.72
N GLY A 128 -1.46 4.22 11.71
CA GLY A 128 -0.58 3.07 11.56
C GLY A 128 0.89 3.47 11.34
N ALA A 129 1.14 4.44 10.46
CA ALA A 129 2.49 4.95 10.21
C ALA A 129 3.13 5.55 11.46
N LEU A 130 2.36 6.35 12.22
CA LEU A 130 2.79 6.92 13.50
C LEU A 130 3.04 5.83 14.56
N ALA A 131 2.17 4.82 14.61
CA ALA A 131 2.30 3.70 15.53
C ALA A 131 3.56 2.87 15.27
N PHE A 132 3.86 2.58 13.99
CA PHE A 132 5.11 1.91 13.61
C PHE A 132 6.33 2.70 14.08
N CYS A 133 6.37 3.99 13.79
CA CYS A 133 7.48 4.86 14.21
C CYS A 133 7.63 4.89 15.73
N ALA A 134 6.55 5.06 16.49
CA ALA A 134 6.57 5.10 17.95
C ALA A 134 7.00 3.76 18.56
N ALA A 135 6.53 2.64 18.02
CA ALA A 135 6.94 1.31 18.46
C ALA A 135 8.42 1.03 18.15
N SER A 136 8.92 1.50 17.01
CA SER A 136 10.33 1.36 16.63
C SER A 136 11.26 2.07 17.60
N LYS A 137 10.86 3.22 18.16
CA LYS A 137 11.61 3.91 19.24
C LYS A 137 11.67 3.10 20.53
N GLN A 138 10.84 2.08 20.68
CA GLN A 138 10.85 1.12 21.79
C GLN A 138 11.31 -0.29 21.36
N GLN A 139 11.99 -0.40 20.20
CA GLN A 139 12.53 -1.64 19.64
C GLN A 139 11.46 -2.71 19.33
N LYS A 140 10.22 -2.28 19.04
CA LYS A 140 9.07 -3.12 18.72
C LYS A 140 8.43 -2.75 17.36
N GLY A 141 9.24 -2.18 16.44
CA GLY A 141 8.76 -1.79 15.12
C GLY A 141 8.29 -2.99 14.31
N HIS A 142 9.06 -4.07 14.28
CA HIS A 142 8.71 -5.27 13.53
C HIS A 142 7.40 -5.89 14.01
N GLU A 143 7.24 -6.08 15.33
CA GLU A 143 6.02 -6.66 15.88
C GLU A 143 4.80 -5.75 15.68
N MET A 144 5.01 -4.44 15.72
CA MET A 144 3.97 -3.47 15.38
C MET A 144 3.60 -3.55 13.89
N ASP A 145 4.58 -3.66 12.98
CA ASP A 145 4.35 -3.85 11.54
C ASP A 145 3.46 -5.08 11.27
N VAL A 146 3.75 -6.20 11.95
CA VAL A 146 2.92 -7.42 11.86
C VAL A 146 1.48 -7.15 12.31
N ASN A 147 1.28 -6.51 13.47
CA ASN A 147 -0.07 -6.19 13.96
C ASN A 147 -0.82 -5.24 13.02
N LEU A 148 -0.13 -4.23 12.47
CA LEU A 148 -0.74 -3.26 11.55
C LEU A 148 -1.20 -3.92 10.25
N TRP A 149 -0.45 -4.89 9.72
CA TRP A 149 -0.87 -5.64 8.53
C TRP A 149 -1.93 -6.70 8.86
N ASP A 150 -1.69 -7.53 9.87
CA ASP A 150 -2.53 -8.71 10.10
C ASP A 150 -3.84 -8.37 10.81
N LYS A 151 -3.87 -7.33 11.64
CA LYS A 151 -5.09 -6.86 12.31
C LYS A 151 -5.61 -5.57 11.67
N GLY A 152 -4.76 -4.58 11.48
CA GLY A 152 -5.13 -3.29 10.93
C GLY A 152 -5.65 -3.40 9.50
N PHE A 153 -4.80 -3.80 8.57
CA PHE A 153 -5.13 -3.87 7.14
C PHE A 153 -6.17 -4.96 6.83
N LYS A 154 -5.94 -6.21 7.26
CA LYS A 154 -6.83 -7.34 6.93
C LYS A 154 -8.24 -7.16 7.48
N ASN A 155 -8.36 -6.62 8.70
CA ASN A 155 -9.66 -6.39 9.34
C ASN A 155 -10.20 -4.98 9.10
N ARG A 156 -9.47 -4.12 8.36
CA ARG A 156 -9.79 -2.70 8.14
C ARG A 156 -9.95 -1.92 9.46
N GLN A 157 -9.14 -2.25 10.46
CA GLN A 157 -9.16 -1.69 11.80
C GLN A 157 -8.03 -0.68 11.97
N PHE A 158 -8.26 0.54 11.48
CA PHE A 158 -7.42 1.69 11.73
C PHE A 158 -8.20 2.78 12.47
N ASP A 159 -7.48 3.55 13.28
CA ASP A 159 -8.07 4.66 13.99
C ASP A 159 -8.56 5.74 13.03
N LYS A 160 -9.73 6.24 13.32
CA LYS A 160 -10.29 7.43 12.68
C LYS A 160 -9.90 8.68 13.48
N ASP A 161 -10.19 9.85 12.91
CA ASP A 161 -10.05 11.10 13.64
C ASP A 161 -10.91 11.07 14.91
N ALA A 162 -10.45 11.75 15.96
CA ALA A 162 -11.19 11.91 17.20
C ALA A 162 -12.40 12.84 17.02
N ASP A 163 -13.30 12.83 18.00
CA ASP A 163 -14.45 13.71 18.01
C ASP A 163 -14.05 15.19 17.84
N GLY A 164 -14.85 15.94 17.10
CA GLY A 164 -14.58 17.34 16.77
C GLY A 164 -13.55 17.55 15.67
N GLY A 165 -13.20 16.50 14.88
CA GLY A 165 -12.29 16.58 13.74
C GLY A 165 -10.81 16.65 14.11
N LYS A 166 -10.47 16.52 15.39
CA LYS A 166 -9.08 16.40 15.85
C LYS A 166 -8.52 15.04 15.44
N LYS A 167 -7.24 14.99 15.17
CA LYS A 167 -6.54 13.72 14.93
C LYS A 167 -6.41 12.93 16.22
N CYS A 168 -6.63 11.62 16.19
CA CYS A 168 -6.60 10.81 17.41
C CYS A 168 -5.26 10.89 18.16
N TRP A 169 -4.15 11.11 17.47
CA TRP A 169 -2.83 11.29 18.10
C TRP A 169 -2.60 12.68 18.71
N GLU A 170 -3.51 13.64 18.49
CA GLU A 170 -3.44 14.99 19.07
C GLU A 170 -4.20 15.09 20.40
N VAL A 171 -5.00 14.09 20.74
CA VAL A 171 -5.77 14.04 21.98
C VAL A 171 -5.11 13.11 23.02
N ASP A 172 -5.34 13.35 24.31
CA ASP A 172 -4.70 12.60 25.39
C ASP A 172 -5.10 11.11 25.43
N ALA A 173 -6.33 10.81 25.03
CA ALA A 173 -6.79 9.42 24.88
C ALA A 173 -5.94 8.64 23.87
N GLY A 174 -5.40 9.31 22.85
CA GLY A 174 -4.63 8.70 21.78
C GLY A 174 -5.53 8.01 20.75
N CYS A 175 -4.92 7.16 19.94
CA CYS A 175 -5.55 6.35 18.91
C CYS A 175 -5.89 4.97 19.48
N PRO A 176 -7.14 4.66 19.83
CA PRO A 176 -7.47 3.49 20.66
C PRO A 176 -7.07 2.16 20.04
N ILE A 177 -7.18 2.01 18.72
CA ILE A 177 -6.83 0.76 18.02
C ILE A 177 -5.33 0.49 18.12
N VAL A 178 -4.49 1.44 17.68
CA VAL A 178 -3.03 1.24 17.71
C VAL A 178 -2.46 1.29 19.14
N VAL A 179 -3.10 1.99 20.08
CA VAL A 179 -2.79 1.92 21.51
C VAL A 179 -3.09 0.50 22.04
N GLY A 180 -4.16 -0.14 21.56
CA GLY A 180 -4.44 -1.55 21.86
C GLY A 180 -3.30 -2.46 21.38
N TYR A 181 -2.80 -2.28 20.16
CA TYR A 181 -1.64 -3.05 19.67
C TYR A 181 -0.38 -2.78 20.49
N ALA A 182 -0.14 -1.53 20.87
CA ALA A 182 0.99 -1.17 21.73
C ALA A 182 0.91 -1.84 23.11
N THR A 183 -0.30 -1.96 23.66
CA THR A 183 -0.55 -2.65 24.95
C THR A 183 -0.27 -4.15 24.84
N GLU A 184 -0.71 -4.81 23.77
CA GLU A 184 -0.41 -6.22 23.50
C GLU A 184 1.10 -6.49 23.39
N LEU A 185 1.86 -5.51 22.87
CA LEU A 185 3.32 -5.58 22.74
C LEU A 185 4.06 -5.18 24.02
N ASN A 186 3.35 -4.90 25.11
CA ASN A 186 3.89 -4.45 26.40
C ASN A 186 4.74 -3.17 26.28
N LEU A 187 4.36 -2.24 25.40
CA LEU A 187 5.04 -0.95 25.27
C LEU A 187 4.67 -0.01 26.42
N ASN A 188 5.55 0.93 26.72
CA ASN A 188 5.21 2.07 27.57
C ASN A 188 4.22 2.96 26.81
N ILE A 189 2.96 2.97 27.26
CA ILE A 189 1.84 3.61 26.53
C ILE A 189 1.96 5.13 26.54
N ASP A 190 2.40 5.75 27.65
CA ASP A 190 2.56 7.20 27.70
C ASP A 190 3.68 7.66 26.76
N LYS A 191 4.80 6.95 26.76
CA LYS A 191 5.89 7.16 25.80
C LYS A 191 5.43 6.93 24.37
N PHE A 192 4.67 5.86 24.09
CA PHE A 192 4.14 5.53 22.77
C PHE A 192 3.27 6.67 22.22
N LYS A 193 2.32 7.20 23.02
CA LYS A 193 1.47 8.33 22.63
C LYS A 193 2.28 9.61 22.38
N SER A 194 3.28 9.90 23.22
CA SER A 194 4.19 11.03 23.00
C SER A 194 4.98 10.86 21.70
N ASP A 195 5.58 9.68 21.51
CA ASP A 195 6.37 9.37 20.33
C ASP A 195 5.53 9.43 19.05
N MET A 196 4.25 9.05 19.06
CA MET A 196 3.36 9.21 17.90
C MET A 196 3.24 10.69 17.48
N LYS A 197 3.15 11.63 18.44
CA LYS A 197 3.12 13.07 18.14
C LYS A 197 4.43 13.51 17.47
N ASP A 198 5.57 13.09 18.01
CA ASP A 198 6.90 13.44 17.49
C ASP A 198 7.15 12.82 16.09
N CYS A 199 6.64 11.62 15.87
CA CYS A 199 6.77 10.90 14.60
C CYS A 199 6.11 11.60 13.40
N GLN A 200 5.20 12.56 13.61
CA GLN A 200 4.63 13.34 12.51
C GLN A 200 5.69 14.06 11.68
N ALA A 201 6.71 14.61 12.34
CA ALA A 201 7.82 15.27 11.66
C ALA A 201 8.63 14.28 10.79
N ASN A 202 8.87 13.07 11.30
CA ASN A 202 9.60 12.01 10.58
C ASN A 202 8.83 11.58 9.32
N ILE A 203 7.52 11.30 9.45
CA ILE A 203 6.68 10.93 8.31
C ILE A 203 6.62 12.06 7.28
N SER A 204 6.49 13.31 7.72
CA SER A 204 6.49 14.47 6.83
C SER A 204 7.81 14.62 6.08
N LYS A 205 8.94 14.30 6.74
CA LYS A 205 10.27 14.28 6.12
C LYS A 205 10.37 13.17 5.08
N ASP A 206 9.98 11.94 5.42
CA ASP A 206 9.95 10.80 4.49
C ASP A 206 9.16 11.11 3.22
N MET A 207 7.96 11.65 3.39
CA MET A 207 7.11 12.07 2.27
C MET A 207 7.81 13.08 1.36
N LYS A 208 8.45 14.10 1.92
CA LYS A 208 9.15 15.15 1.16
C LYS A 208 10.37 14.58 0.43
N ASP A 209 11.18 13.79 1.12
CA ASP A 209 12.41 13.22 0.57
C ASP A 209 12.07 12.28 -0.62
N LEU A 210 11.10 11.39 -0.44
CA LEU A 210 10.67 10.48 -1.48
C LEU A 210 10.01 11.20 -2.67
N GLN A 211 9.19 12.24 -2.41
CA GLN A 211 8.61 13.07 -3.46
C GLN A 211 9.66 13.85 -4.25
N ALA A 212 10.72 14.33 -3.58
CA ALA A 212 11.84 15.00 -4.25
C ALA A 212 12.59 14.07 -5.20
N LEU A 213 12.63 12.76 -4.88
CA LEU A 213 13.19 11.72 -5.75
C LEU A 213 12.24 11.31 -6.89
N GLY A 214 10.98 11.79 -6.91
CA GLY A 214 9.98 11.44 -7.93
C GLY A 214 9.06 10.28 -7.54
N VAL A 215 9.13 9.77 -6.31
CA VAL A 215 8.19 8.74 -5.84
C VAL A 215 6.78 9.32 -5.80
N GLY A 216 5.83 8.65 -6.45
CA GLY A 216 4.43 9.07 -6.53
C GLY A 216 3.42 7.99 -6.15
N ALA A 217 3.88 6.76 -5.85
CA ALA A 217 3.02 5.63 -5.55
C ALA A 217 3.69 4.65 -4.57
N THR A 218 2.89 3.75 -3.98
CA THR A 218 3.34 2.68 -3.09
C THR A 218 2.91 1.29 -3.59
N PRO A 219 3.70 0.25 -3.33
CA PRO A 219 5.05 0.31 -2.77
C PRO A 219 6.07 0.81 -3.81
N SER A 220 7.09 1.52 -3.35
CA SER A 220 8.27 1.89 -4.13
C SER A 220 9.52 1.50 -3.35
N PHE A 221 10.59 1.17 -4.08
CA PHE A 221 11.81 0.65 -3.46
C PHE A 221 13.05 1.27 -4.07
N PHE A 222 14.12 1.32 -3.27
CA PHE A 222 15.47 1.64 -3.74
C PHE A 222 16.43 0.59 -3.20
N VAL A 223 17.10 -0.14 -4.09
CA VAL A 223 18.15 -1.10 -3.74
C VAL A 223 19.50 -0.41 -4.00
N ASN A 224 20.23 -0.10 -2.94
CA ASN A 224 21.44 0.75 -3.03
C ASN A 224 21.24 1.99 -3.90
N GLY A 225 20.05 2.60 -3.82
CA GLY A 225 19.67 3.79 -4.60
C GLY A 225 19.08 3.51 -5.98
N ARG A 226 19.01 2.28 -6.46
CA ARG A 226 18.35 1.92 -7.72
C ARG A 226 16.86 1.67 -7.52
N PHE A 227 16.06 2.37 -8.30
CA PHE A 227 14.61 2.40 -8.14
C PHE A 227 13.89 1.16 -8.71
N LEU A 228 12.96 0.62 -7.92
CA LEU A 228 11.95 -0.36 -8.34
C LEU A 228 10.55 0.12 -7.92
N SER A 229 9.54 -0.09 -8.77
CA SER A 229 8.17 0.34 -8.52
C SER A 229 7.21 -0.83 -8.48
N GLY A 230 6.32 -0.82 -7.50
CA GLY A 230 5.20 -1.76 -7.40
C GLY A 230 5.54 -3.08 -6.70
N ALA A 231 4.52 -3.91 -6.51
CA ALA A 231 4.63 -5.25 -5.91
C ALA A 231 5.21 -6.24 -6.94
N MET A 232 6.51 -6.18 -7.12
CA MET A 232 7.25 -7.05 -8.04
C MET A 232 7.51 -8.43 -7.43
N PRO A 233 7.65 -9.50 -8.26
CA PRO A 233 8.12 -10.80 -7.83
C PRO A 233 9.54 -10.76 -7.23
N VAL A 234 9.88 -11.76 -6.40
CA VAL A 234 11.17 -11.88 -5.74
C VAL A 234 12.36 -11.84 -6.70
N ASP A 235 12.22 -12.40 -7.90
CA ASP A 235 13.30 -12.45 -8.91
C ASP A 235 13.72 -11.05 -9.38
N ASN A 236 12.79 -10.11 -9.48
CA ASN A 236 13.11 -8.74 -9.88
C ASN A 236 14.00 -8.04 -8.83
N PHE A 237 13.71 -8.24 -7.55
CA PHE A 237 14.55 -7.74 -6.46
C PHE A 237 15.87 -8.47 -6.40
N SER A 238 15.85 -9.81 -6.51
CA SER A 238 17.03 -10.64 -6.44
C SER A 238 18.04 -10.28 -7.52
N ALA A 239 17.60 -10.11 -8.76
CA ALA A 239 18.48 -9.73 -9.86
C ALA A 239 19.24 -8.41 -9.56
N LEU A 240 18.59 -7.45 -8.91
CA LEU A 240 19.23 -6.19 -8.56
C LEU A 240 20.09 -6.30 -7.31
N ILE A 241 19.63 -7.03 -6.28
CA ILE A 241 20.40 -7.27 -5.05
C ILE A 241 21.68 -8.03 -5.35
N ASP A 242 21.64 -9.05 -6.22
CA ASP A 242 22.80 -9.86 -6.59
C ASP A 242 23.88 -8.99 -7.27
N VAL A 243 23.50 -8.04 -8.11
CA VAL A 243 24.44 -7.07 -8.72
C VAL A 243 25.02 -6.09 -7.68
N GLU A 244 24.21 -5.59 -6.78
CA GLU A 244 24.63 -4.59 -5.79
C GLU A 244 25.42 -5.18 -4.61
N ARG A 245 25.44 -6.51 -4.47
CA ARG A 245 26.17 -7.23 -3.43
C ARG A 245 27.62 -7.51 -3.80
N GLU A 246 27.97 -7.58 -5.11
CA GLU A 246 29.32 -7.80 -5.62
C GLU A 246 30.27 -6.64 -5.28
#